data_cfa73ab4d6042bcf54898bb57947c522
#
_entry.id   cfa73ab4d6042bcf54898bb57947c522
#
_cell.length_a   1.000
_cell.length_b   1.000
_cell.length_c   1.000
_cell.angle_alpha   90.00
_cell.angle_beta   90.00
_cell.angle_gamma   90.00
#
_symmetry.space_group_name_H-M   'P 1'
#
loop_
_entity.id
_entity.type
_entity.pdbx_description
1 polymer ?
#
loop_
_entity_poly.entity_id
_entity_poly.type
_entity_poly.pdbx_seq_one_letter_code
_entity_poly.pdbx_strand_id
1 'polypeptide(L)' 'LFVKENDPLFFYKKILNFSKKNLISNGTIYFEINENFSKQVNKLLKKEGFHDIIVRKDFRGKYRMVKATKK' A
#
# COMPACT_ATOMS: atom_id res chain seq x y z
N LEU A 1 1.95 -13.75 11.54
CA LEU A 1 2.57 -12.49 11.18
C LEU A 1 2.38 -11.48 12.29
N PHE A 2 3.48 -10.98 12.82
CA PHE A 2 3.41 -10.01 13.91
C PHE A 2 3.36 -8.59 13.38
N VAL A 3 2.46 -7.81 13.95
CA VAL A 3 2.39 -6.38 13.69
C VAL A 3 2.69 -5.67 15.01
N LYS A 4 3.60 -4.71 14.97
CA LYS A 4 3.91 -3.93 16.16
C LYS A 4 2.72 -3.07 16.54
N GLU A 5 2.34 -3.07 17.80
CA GLU A 5 1.18 -2.34 18.27
C GLU A 5 1.30 -0.83 18.04
N ASN A 6 2.52 -0.32 18.13
CA ASN A 6 2.75 1.11 17.98
C ASN A 6 3.06 1.55 16.55
N ASP A 7 2.93 0.64 15.57
CA ASP A 7 3.16 1.00 14.17
C ASP A 7 2.14 0.27 13.30
N PRO A 8 0.95 0.86 13.14
CA PRO A 8 -0.09 0.22 12.33
C PRO A 8 0.29 0.07 10.87
N LEU A 9 1.32 0.78 10.41
CA LEU A 9 1.77 0.69 9.02
C LEU A 9 2.90 -0.32 8.83
N PHE A 10 3.32 -0.98 9.88
CA PHE A 10 4.45 -1.91 9.81
C PHE A 10 4.28 -2.95 8.71
N PHE A 11 3.11 -3.53 8.63
CA PHE A 11 2.80 -4.54 7.63
C PHE A 11 2.93 -3.98 6.21
N TYR A 12 2.38 -2.79 6.00
CA TYR A 12 2.44 -2.14 4.69
C TYR A 12 3.88 -1.79 4.31
N LYS A 13 4.67 -1.33 5.27
CA LYS A 13 6.08 -1.04 5.04
C LYS A 13 6.84 -2.29 4.60
N LYS A 14 6.53 -3.43 5.18
CA LYS A 14 7.14 -4.70 4.80
C LYS A 14 6.78 -5.08 3.36
N ILE A 15 5.52 -4.93 3.00
CA ILE A 15 5.07 -5.20 1.64
C ILE A 15 5.82 -4.31 0.65
N LEU A 16 5.93 -3.02 0.95
CA LEU A 16 6.58 -2.09 0.05
C LEU A 16 8.07 -2.34 -0.08
N ASN A 17 8.74 -2.68 1.01
CA ASN A 17 10.15 -3.04 0.95
C ASN A 17 10.39 -4.25 0.06
N PHE A 18 9.56 -5.26 0.21
CA PHE A 18 9.63 -6.45 -0.62
C PHE A 18 9.41 -6.10 -2.09
N SER A 19 8.42 -5.26 -2.36
CA SER A 19 8.08 -4.86 -3.73
C SER A 19 9.19 -4.04 -4.38
N LYS A 20 9.83 -3.16 -3.62
CA LYS A 20 10.94 -2.36 -4.15
C LYS A 20 12.09 -3.23 -4.61
N LYS A 21 12.32 -4.34 -3.92
CA LYS A 21 13.43 -5.24 -4.27
C LYS A 21 13.08 -6.20 -5.38
N ASN A 22 11.82 -6.58 -5.49
CA ASN A 22 11.43 -7.70 -6.35
C ASN A 22 10.55 -7.30 -7.54
N LEU A 23 9.96 -6.12 -7.51
CA LEU A 23 9.11 -5.66 -8.60
C LEU A 23 9.94 -4.89 -9.61
N ILE A 24 9.76 -5.18 -10.88
CA ILE A 24 10.45 -4.44 -11.95
C ILE A 24 9.88 -3.03 -12.07
N SER A 25 10.64 -2.13 -12.71
CA SER A 25 10.16 -0.78 -13.01
C SER A 25 8.87 -0.86 -13.79
N ASN A 26 7.94 0.01 -13.48
CA ASN A 26 6.59 0.04 -14.04
C ASN A 26 5.73 -1.16 -13.68
N GLY A 27 6.22 -2.01 -12.78
CA GLY A 27 5.41 -3.10 -12.25
C GLY A 27 4.33 -2.57 -11.31
N THR A 28 3.25 -3.29 -11.19
CA THR A 28 2.09 -2.87 -10.41
C THR A 28 1.88 -3.81 -9.23
N ILE A 29 1.54 -3.23 -8.09
CA ILE A 29 1.16 -4.02 -6.92
C ILE A 29 -0.29 -3.72 -6.56
N TYR A 30 -0.94 -4.75 -6.00
CA TYR A 30 -2.28 -4.64 -5.44
C TYR A 30 -2.24 -5.23 -4.05
N PHE A 31 -2.89 -4.59 -3.11
CA PHE A 31 -3.05 -5.20 -1.79
C PHE A 31 -4.21 -4.58 -1.04
N GLU A 32 -4.69 -5.29 -0.05
CA GLU A 32 -5.78 -4.82 0.78
C GLU A 32 -5.27 -3.84 1.83
N ILE A 33 -6.11 -2.87 2.16
CA ILE A 33 -5.80 -1.93 3.23
C ILE A 33 -6.99 -1.81 4.17
N ASN A 34 -6.67 -1.44 5.41
CA ASN A 34 -7.69 -1.04 6.35
C ASN A 34 -8.09 0.39 6.02
N GLU A 35 -9.39 0.65 5.91
CA GLU A 35 -9.89 1.96 5.52
C GLU A 35 -9.38 3.09 6.41
N ASN A 36 -9.10 2.79 7.68
CA ASN A 36 -8.61 3.80 8.62
C ASN A 36 -7.21 4.30 8.28
N PHE A 37 -6.47 3.57 7.45
CA PHE A 37 -5.09 3.90 7.12
C PHE A 37 -4.89 4.30 5.67
N SER A 38 -5.98 4.53 4.93
CA SER A 38 -5.86 4.82 3.50
C SER A 38 -4.99 6.03 3.20
N LYS A 39 -5.12 7.10 3.98
CA LYS A 39 -4.31 8.30 3.77
C LYS A 39 -2.84 8.06 4.07
N GLN A 40 -2.56 7.36 5.16
CA GLN A 40 -1.20 7.05 5.54
C GLN A 40 -0.53 6.12 4.53
N VAL A 41 -1.26 5.13 4.05
CA VAL A 41 -0.74 4.21 3.04
C VAL A 41 -0.45 4.97 1.74
N ASN A 42 -1.33 5.87 1.34
CA ASN A 42 -1.11 6.68 0.15
C ASN A 42 0.18 7.49 0.27
N LYS A 43 0.38 8.16 1.41
CA LYS A 43 1.61 8.92 1.65
C LYS A 43 2.84 8.02 1.62
N LEU A 44 2.73 6.85 2.23
CA LEU A 44 3.83 5.91 2.27
C LEU A 44 4.22 5.44 0.86
N LEU A 45 3.23 5.13 0.04
CA LEU A 45 3.47 4.73 -1.34
C LEU A 45 4.20 5.82 -2.12
N LYS A 46 3.77 7.06 -2.00
CA LYS A 46 4.42 8.19 -2.68
C LYS A 46 5.86 8.36 -2.21
N LYS A 47 6.07 8.26 -0.90
CA LYS A 47 7.40 8.37 -0.31
C LYS A 47 8.34 7.30 -0.85
N GLU A 48 7.83 6.09 -1.06
CA GLU A 48 8.62 4.97 -1.52
C GLU A 48 8.77 4.90 -3.04
N GLY A 49 8.29 5.91 -3.75
CA GLY A 49 8.51 6.01 -5.18
C GLY A 49 7.44 5.37 -6.05
N PHE A 50 6.29 5.07 -5.48
CA PHE A 50 5.19 4.55 -6.27
C PHE A 50 4.34 5.69 -6.81
N HIS A 51 3.69 5.45 -7.94
CA HIS A 51 2.83 6.43 -8.58
C HIS A 51 1.59 5.74 -9.15
N ASP A 52 0.69 6.51 -9.75
CA ASP A 52 -0.58 6.00 -10.28
C ASP A 52 -1.32 5.22 -9.20
N ILE A 53 -1.39 5.82 -8.01
CA ILE A 53 -1.98 5.19 -6.85
C ILE A 53 -3.50 5.32 -6.91
N ILE A 54 -4.18 4.18 -6.95
CA ILE A 54 -5.64 4.13 -6.99
C ILE A 54 -6.12 3.36 -5.77
N VAL A 55 -7.01 3.98 -5.00
CA VAL A 55 -7.63 3.33 -3.87
C VAL A 55 -9.07 3.04 -4.23
N ARG A 56 -9.44 1.76 -4.17
CA ARG A 56 -10.80 1.34 -4.50
C ARG A 56 -11.57 1.00 -3.25
N LYS A 57 -12.82 1.43 -3.23
CA LYS A 57 -13.76 1.06 -2.19
C LYS A 57 -14.50 -0.19 -2.62
N ASP A 58 -14.93 -0.98 -1.64
CA ASP A 58 -15.84 -2.06 -1.95
C ASP A 58 -17.25 -1.50 -2.18
N PHE A 59 -18.20 -2.38 -2.51
CA PHE A 59 -19.54 -1.92 -2.80
C PHE A 59 -20.28 -1.35 -1.58
N ARG A 60 -19.72 -1.51 -0.39
CA ARG A 60 -20.26 -0.91 0.84
C ARG A 60 -19.69 0.46 1.11
N GLY A 61 -18.81 0.95 0.22
CA GLY A 61 -18.18 2.26 0.37
C GLY A 61 -16.95 2.28 1.25
N LYS A 62 -16.43 1.14 1.64
CA LYS A 62 -15.21 1.05 2.44
C LYS A 62 -14.00 0.77 1.57
N TYR A 63 -12.86 1.32 1.96
CA TYR A 63 -11.63 1.06 1.24
C TYR A 63 -11.19 -0.36 1.47
N ARG A 64 -10.75 -0.99 0.42
CA ARG A 64 -10.32 -2.38 0.51
C ARG A 64 -9.09 -2.67 -0.28
N MET A 65 -8.91 -2.04 -1.44
CA MET A 65 -7.80 -2.35 -2.32
C MET A 65 -7.06 -1.09 -2.71
N VAL A 66 -5.75 -1.20 -2.79
CA VAL A 66 -4.93 -0.16 -3.38
C VAL A 66 -4.11 -0.77 -4.50
N LYS A 67 -3.99 -0.01 -5.57
CA LYS A 67 -3.15 -0.35 -6.72
C LYS A 67 -2.10 0.74 -6.82
N ALA A 68 -0.86 0.37 -7.05
CA ALA A 68 0.21 1.35 -7.23
C ALA A 68 1.25 0.80 -8.18
N THR A 69 1.89 1.70 -8.92
CA THR A 69 2.90 1.35 -9.90
C THR A 69 4.26 1.81 -9.43
N LYS A 70 5.24 0.94 -9.52
CA LYS A 70 6.61 1.25 -9.13
C LYS A 70 7.28 2.08 -10.23
N LYS A 71 7.99 3.09 -9.82
CA LYS A 71 8.82 3.85 -10.75
C LYS A 71 9.96 3.02 -11.29
#